data_d97923dc6926f110eabef5b4887fd293
#
_entry.id   d97923dc6926f110eabef5b4887fd293
#
_cell.length_a   1.000
_cell.length_b   1.000
_cell.length_c   1.000
_cell.angle_alpha   90.00
_cell.angle_beta   90.00
_cell.angle_gamma   90.00
#
_symmetry.space_group_name_H-M   'P 1'
#
loop_
_entity.id
_entity.type
_entity.pdbx_description
1 polymer ?
#
loop_
_entity_poly.entity_id
_entity_poly.type
_entity_poly.pdbx_seq_one_letter_code
_entity_poly.pdbx_strand_id
1 'polypeptide(L)'
;MIIIFFGPPGAGKGTQASLTAKTLKIPHLSTGDILRDKLLDQDTLSIKLKNLMDSGNLVSDDILNEIIANRLKLPDCQSGFVLDGYPRTMSQKIFLIDFLESHDLSISKIIDLVIDEKIIIHRIKSRSNIENRLDDREEIIKTRMVKYIEETKPLSNYFKTKYPNDYHIVDGDQDIEKIQ
;
A
#
# COMPACT_ATOMS: atom_id res chain seq x y z
N MET A 1 12.58 9.37 -8.38
CA MET A 1 11.60 8.44 -9.01
C MET A 1 10.54 8.02 -7.98
N ILE A 2 9.24 8.15 -8.27
CA ILE A 2 8.15 7.78 -7.35
C ILE A 2 7.26 6.74 -8.01
N ILE A 3 7.09 5.61 -7.33
CA ILE A 3 6.30 4.47 -7.84
C ILE A 3 5.20 4.14 -6.83
N ILE A 4 3.97 3.96 -7.31
CA ILE A 4 2.82 3.58 -6.48
C ILE A 4 2.34 2.19 -6.87
N PHE A 5 2.15 1.31 -5.88
CA PHE A 5 1.58 -0.02 -6.09
C PHE A 5 0.12 -0.07 -5.65
N PHE A 6 -0.77 -0.40 -6.58
CA PHE A 6 -2.17 -0.75 -6.34
C PHE A 6 -2.40 -2.26 -6.47
N GLY A 7 -3.55 -2.70 -6.04
CA GLY A 7 -4.03 -4.08 -6.12
C GLY A 7 -4.69 -4.54 -4.82
N PRO A 8 -5.49 -5.61 -4.86
CA PRO A 8 -6.22 -6.11 -3.70
C PRO A 8 -5.29 -6.68 -2.61
N PRO A 9 -5.78 -6.85 -1.38
CA PRO A 9 -5.07 -7.63 -0.36
C PRO A 9 -4.66 -9.00 -0.92
N GLY A 10 -3.45 -9.47 -0.64
CA GLY A 10 -2.97 -10.76 -1.14
C GLY A 10 -2.44 -10.78 -2.58
N ALA A 11 -2.51 -9.68 -3.34
CA ALA A 11 -2.03 -9.63 -4.73
C ALA A 11 -0.49 -9.70 -4.89
N GLY A 12 0.27 -9.61 -3.80
CA GLY A 12 1.73 -9.64 -3.85
C GLY A 12 2.39 -8.26 -3.91
N LYS A 13 1.64 -7.17 -3.70
CA LYS A 13 2.17 -5.79 -3.71
C LYS A 13 3.44 -5.63 -2.90
N GLY A 14 3.40 -6.02 -1.62
CA GLY A 14 4.55 -5.86 -0.72
C GLY A 14 5.82 -6.54 -1.24
N THR A 15 5.68 -7.76 -1.77
CA THR A 15 6.80 -8.50 -2.36
C THR A 15 7.37 -7.76 -3.56
N GLN A 16 6.54 -7.37 -4.52
CA GLN A 16 6.97 -6.70 -5.74
C GLN A 16 7.50 -5.28 -5.45
N ALA A 17 6.83 -4.52 -4.59
CA ALA A 17 7.28 -3.20 -4.17
C ALA A 17 8.64 -3.25 -3.48
N SER A 18 8.86 -4.23 -2.60
CA SER A 18 10.14 -4.42 -1.91
C SER A 18 11.27 -4.77 -2.90
N LEU A 19 11.03 -5.69 -3.83
CA LEU A 19 12.02 -6.06 -4.85
C LEU A 19 12.33 -4.88 -5.79
N THR A 20 11.31 -4.15 -6.23
CA THR A 20 11.46 -2.94 -7.06
C THR A 20 12.29 -1.88 -6.33
N ALA A 21 11.98 -1.60 -5.08
CA ALA A 21 12.69 -0.64 -4.25
C ALA A 21 14.18 -1.03 -4.10
N LYS A 22 14.44 -2.32 -3.85
CA LYS A 22 15.81 -2.86 -3.74
C LYS A 22 16.58 -2.71 -5.06
N THR A 23 15.96 -3.04 -6.19
CA THR A 23 16.58 -2.93 -7.53
C THR A 23 16.91 -1.47 -7.87
N LEU A 24 16.00 -0.55 -7.56
CA LEU A 24 16.16 0.88 -7.83
C LEU A 24 16.96 1.63 -6.74
N LYS A 25 17.30 0.95 -5.64
CA LYS A 25 18.01 1.53 -4.47
C LYS A 25 17.30 2.75 -3.88
N ILE A 26 15.97 2.68 -3.80
CA ILE A 26 15.10 3.68 -3.17
C ILE A 26 14.29 3.03 -2.04
N PRO A 27 13.79 3.77 -1.04
CA PRO A 27 13.05 3.18 0.07
C PRO A 27 11.71 2.61 -0.36
N HIS A 28 11.35 1.46 0.23
CA HIS A 28 9.99 0.88 0.20
C HIS A 28 9.20 1.41 1.38
N LEU A 29 8.12 2.11 1.10
CA LEU A 29 7.23 2.71 2.08
C LEU A 29 5.92 1.91 2.13
N SER A 30 5.94 0.82 2.89
CA SER A 30 4.76 0.01 3.18
C SER A 30 4.00 0.64 4.36
N THR A 31 2.79 1.13 4.12
CA THR A 31 1.96 1.67 5.20
C THR A 31 1.64 0.64 6.27
N GLY A 32 1.48 -0.61 5.87
CA GLY A 32 1.26 -1.70 6.82
C GLY A 32 2.45 -1.90 7.75
N ASP A 33 3.68 -1.81 7.24
CA ASP A 33 4.90 -1.97 8.05
C ASP A 33 5.13 -0.74 8.93
N ILE A 34 5.01 0.46 8.37
CA ILE A 34 5.11 1.73 9.11
C ILE A 34 4.13 1.77 10.30
N LEU A 35 2.89 1.33 10.08
CA LEU A 35 1.91 1.27 11.16
C LEU A 35 2.25 0.18 12.19
N ARG A 36 2.74 -1.00 11.77
CA ARG A 36 3.18 -2.05 12.69
C ARG A 36 4.36 -1.60 13.55
N ASP A 37 5.33 -0.91 12.96
CA ASP A 37 6.45 -0.33 13.71
C ASP A 37 5.95 0.69 14.74
N LYS A 38 4.96 1.52 14.37
CA LYS A 38 4.34 2.48 15.30
C LYS A 38 3.64 1.80 16.50
N LEU A 39 3.17 0.56 16.35
CA LEU A 39 2.59 -0.20 17.46
C LEU A 39 3.61 -0.52 18.58
N LEU A 40 4.89 -0.50 18.26
CA LEU A 40 5.96 -0.78 19.23
C LEU A 40 6.14 0.36 20.25
N ASP A 41 5.66 1.57 19.95
CA ASP A 41 5.77 2.74 20.82
C ASP A 41 4.88 2.62 22.09
N GLN A 42 3.89 1.74 22.08
CA GLN A 42 2.99 1.44 23.20
C GLN A 42 2.28 2.68 23.80
N ASP A 43 2.11 3.73 23.01
CA ASP A 43 1.38 4.94 23.38
C ASP A 43 -0.14 4.81 23.13
N THR A 44 -0.92 5.82 23.51
CA THR A 44 -2.38 5.82 23.31
C THR A 44 -2.76 5.70 21.83
N LEU A 45 -1.95 6.24 20.93
CA LEU A 45 -2.17 6.14 19.50
C LEU A 45 -1.95 4.70 19.01
N SER A 46 -0.88 4.04 19.47
CA SER A 46 -0.58 2.65 19.15
C SER A 46 -1.73 1.70 19.48
N ILE A 47 -2.37 1.89 20.64
CA ILE A 47 -3.52 1.07 21.05
C ILE A 47 -4.70 1.25 20.08
N LYS A 48 -5.00 2.48 19.66
CA LYS A 48 -6.06 2.76 18.69
C LYS A 48 -5.74 2.17 17.31
N LEU A 49 -4.51 2.35 16.84
CA LEU A 49 -4.04 1.80 15.58
C LEU A 49 -4.14 0.28 15.57
N LYS A 50 -3.74 -0.38 16.65
CA LYS A 50 -3.83 -1.83 16.77
C LYS A 50 -5.25 -2.34 16.58
N ASN A 51 -6.22 -1.77 17.27
CA ASN A 51 -7.63 -2.19 17.18
C ASN A 51 -8.18 -2.04 15.76
N LEU A 52 -7.82 -0.96 15.04
CA LEU A 52 -8.23 -0.73 13.66
C LEU A 52 -7.58 -1.74 12.71
N MET A 53 -6.28 -1.99 12.85
CA MET A 53 -5.55 -2.94 12.01
C MET A 53 -6.02 -4.37 12.22
N ASP A 54 -6.23 -4.77 13.48
CA ASP A 54 -6.69 -6.13 13.85
C ASP A 54 -8.11 -6.41 13.34
N SER A 55 -8.94 -5.39 13.14
CA SER A 55 -10.29 -5.50 12.54
C SER A 55 -10.31 -5.36 11.02
N GLY A 56 -9.17 -5.09 10.37
CA GLY A 56 -9.06 -4.89 8.92
C GLY A 56 -9.60 -3.54 8.43
N ASN A 57 -9.91 -2.63 9.34
CA ASN A 57 -10.34 -1.27 9.00
C ASN A 57 -9.16 -0.38 8.63
N LEU A 58 -9.44 0.70 7.89
CA LEU A 58 -8.45 1.71 7.57
C LEU A 58 -8.22 2.62 8.79
N VAL A 59 -6.97 3.02 8.98
CA VAL A 59 -6.61 4.11 9.91
C VAL A 59 -7.16 5.41 9.34
N SER A 60 -7.53 6.35 10.21
CA SER A 60 -8.04 7.66 9.77
C SER A 60 -7.03 8.35 8.84
N ASP A 61 -7.56 9.00 7.79
CA ASP A 61 -6.73 9.62 6.77
C ASP A 61 -5.79 10.68 7.35
N ASP A 62 -6.26 11.47 8.32
CA ASP A 62 -5.44 12.53 8.95
C ASP A 62 -4.20 11.95 9.63
N ILE A 63 -4.37 10.90 10.42
CA ILE A 63 -3.26 10.24 11.12
C ILE A 63 -2.29 9.63 10.13
N LEU A 64 -2.81 8.93 9.11
CA LEU A 64 -1.97 8.26 8.14
C LEU A 64 -1.23 9.27 7.23
N ASN A 65 -1.91 10.35 6.84
CA ASN A 65 -1.31 11.43 6.07
C ASN A 65 -0.15 12.10 6.83
N GLU A 66 -0.31 12.36 8.13
CA GLU A 66 0.76 12.91 8.97
C GLU A 66 1.96 11.95 9.05
N ILE A 67 1.71 10.67 9.30
CA ILE A 67 2.76 9.63 9.36
C ILE A 67 3.52 9.56 8.03
N ILE A 68 2.81 9.54 6.90
CA ILE A 68 3.40 9.50 5.57
C ILE A 68 4.17 10.78 5.28
N ALA A 69 3.62 11.97 5.56
CA ALA A 69 4.33 13.23 5.36
C ALA A 69 5.67 13.27 6.10
N ASN A 70 5.67 12.84 7.36
CA ASN A 70 6.88 12.79 8.16
C ASN A 70 7.90 11.80 7.58
N ARG A 71 7.46 10.64 7.07
CA ARG A 71 8.33 9.65 6.42
C ARG A 71 8.91 10.15 5.09
N LEU A 72 8.13 10.83 4.28
CA LEU A 72 8.55 11.36 2.97
C LEU A 72 9.59 12.49 3.07
N LYS A 73 9.65 13.19 4.21
CA LYS A 73 10.64 14.25 4.45
C LYS A 73 12.03 13.74 4.81
N LEU A 74 12.18 12.45 5.08
CA LEU A 74 13.49 11.89 5.43
C LEU A 74 14.44 11.90 4.23
N PRO A 75 15.76 12.05 4.48
CA PRO A 75 16.75 12.19 3.42
C PRO A 75 16.80 11.04 2.41
N ASP A 76 16.48 9.82 2.84
CA ASP A 76 16.47 8.64 1.97
C ASP A 76 15.37 8.68 0.90
N CYS A 77 14.31 9.49 1.10
CA CYS A 77 13.24 9.68 0.14
C CYS A 77 13.55 10.71 -0.96
N GLN A 78 14.64 11.47 -0.83
CA GLN A 78 14.99 12.53 -1.80
C GLN A 78 15.26 11.99 -3.21
N SER A 79 15.84 10.79 -3.33
CA SER A 79 16.10 10.13 -4.62
C SER A 79 14.87 9.47 -5.23
N GLY A 80 13.79 9.37 -4.48
CA GLY A 80 12.55 8.70 -4.82
C GLY A 80 12.15 7.64 -3.79
N PHE A 81 11.02 7.00 -4.03
CA PHE A 81 10.48 5.98 -3.13
C PHE A 81 9.41 5.12 -3.83
N VAL A 82 9.11 3.97 -3.24
CA VAL A 82 8.00 3.11 -3.63
C VAL A 82 6.93 3.17 -2.55
N LEU A 83 5.70 3.55 -2.91
CA LEU A 83 4.53 3.53 -2.02
C LEU A 83 3.77 2.21 -2.17
N ASP A 84 3.58 1.50 -1.06
CA ASP A 84 2.76 0.29 -0.97
C ASP A 84 1.67 0.46 0.07
N GLY A 85 0.42 0.33 -0.40
CA GLY A 85 -0.75 0.49 0.45
C GLY A 85 -1.13 1.93 0.78
N TYR A 86 -0.61 2.91 0.05
CA TYR A 86 -0.99 4.32 0.10
C TYR A 86 -0.85 4.95 -1.30
N PRO A 87 -1.81 5.80 -1.73
CA PRO A 87 -3.07 6.12 -1.05
C PRO A 87 -4.11 4.99 -1.19
N ARG A 88 -5.08 4.92 -0.25
CA ARG A 88 -6.21 3.98 -0.29
C ARG A 88 -7.57 4.67 -0.38
N THR A 89 -7.64 5.97 -0.10
CA THR A 89 -8.86 6.78 -0.14
C THR A 89 -8.67 8.01 -1.01
N MET A 90 -9.76 8.63 -1.42
CA MET A 90 -9.70 9.89 -2.20
C MET A 90 -9.09 11.03 -1.40
N SER A 91 -9.31 11.08 -0.08
CA SER A 91 -8.70 12.07 0.81
C SER A 91 -7.17 11.90 0.85
N GLN A 92 -6.68 10.67 1.04
CA GLN A 92 -5.25 10.38 0.99
C GLN A 92 -4.62 10.72 -0.37
N LYS A 93 -5.35 10.47 -1.47
CA LYS A 93 -4.90 10.82 -2.81
C LYS A 93 -4.73 12.34 -2.96
N ILE A 94 -5.71 13.13 -2.51
CA ILE A 94 -5.63 14.60 -2.57
C ILE A 94 -4.39 15.06 -1.80
N PHE A 95 -4.26 14.60 -0.56
CA PHE A 95 -3.11 14.93 0.27
C PHE A 95 -1.77 14.55 -0.39
N LEU A 96 -1.65 13.36 -0.97
CA LEU A 96 -0.43 12.92 -1.63
C LEU A 96 -0.07 13.83 -2.82
N ILE A 97 -1.04 14.14 -3.67
CA ILE A 97 -0.80 14.99 -4.85
C ILE A 97 -0.36 16.39 -4.41
N ASP A 98 -1.07 17.02 -3.46
CA ASP A 98 -0.74 18.34 -2.94
C ASP A 98 0.67 18.35 -2.29
N PHE A 99 1.00 17.28 -1.55
CA PHE A 99 2.33 17.10 -0.97
C PHE A 99 3.42 17.01 -2.05
N LEU A 100 3.23 16.20 -3.08
CA LEU A 100 4.19 16.04 -4.16
C LEU A 100 4.37 17.34 -4.95
N GLU A 101 3.29 18.01 -5.31
CA GLU A 101 3.31 19.29 -6.04
C GLU A 101 4.04 20.37 -5.22
N SER A 102 3.79 20.46 -3.91
CA SER A 102 4.46 21.44 -3.04
C SER A 102 5.98 21.22 -2.86
N HIS A 103 6.47 20.05 -3.26
CA HIS A 103 7.89 19.68 -3.19
C HIS A 103 8.53 19.47 -4.58
N ASP A 104 7.87 19.92 -5.66
CA ASP A 104 8.31 19.75 -7.06
C ASP A 104 8.56 18.28 -7.43
N LEU A 105 7.77 17.36 -6.87
CA LEU A 105 7.85 15.93 -7.10
C LEU A 105 6.69 15.46 -8.00
N SER A 106 6.92 14.42 -8.78
CA SER A 106 5.90 13.83 -9.64
C SER A 106 5.92 12.30 -9.59
N ILE A 107 4.74 11.70 -9.77
CA ILE A 107 4.59 10.25 -9.88
C ILE A 107 5.23 9.79 -11.18
N SER A 108 6.15 8.83 -11.08
CA SER A 108 6.87 8.30 -12.25
C SER A 108 6.17 7.08 -12.84
N LYS A 109 5.68 6.17 -12.00
CA LYS A 109 4.98 4.95 -12.42
C LYS A 109 3.93 4.53 -11.41
N ILE A 110 2.89 3.89 -11.91
CA ILE A 110 1.81 3.29 -11.13
C ILE A 110 1.65 1.85 -11.59
N ILE A 111 1.78 0.92 -10.67
CA ILE A 111 1.68 -0.51 -10.92
C ILE A 111 0.42 -1.03 -10.24
N ASP A 112 -0.51 -1.57 -10.99
CA ASP A 112 -1.74 -2.18 -10.48
C ASP A 112 -1.69 -3.69 -10.66
N LEU A 113 -1.47 -4.42 -9.56
CA LEU A 113 -1.47 -5.88 -9.56
C LEU A 113 -2.91 -6.39 -9.55
N VAL A 114 -3.31 -7.06 -10.61
CA VAL A 114 -4.62 -7.70 -10.74
C VAL A 114 -4.49 -9.21 -10.53
N ILE A 115 -5.45 -9.81 -9.87
CA ILE A 115 -5.43 -11.25 -9.54
C ILE A 115 -6.85 -11.75 -9.28
N ASP A 116 -7.11 -13.02 -9.54
CA ASP A 116 -8.39 -13.66 -9.24
C ASP A 116 -8.62 -13.76 -7.72
N GLU A 117 -9.86 -13.52 -7.29
CA GLU A 117 -10.24 -13.55 -5.87
C GLU A 117 -9.96 -14.90 -5.19
N LYS A 118 -10.13 -16.00 -5.92
CA LYS A 118 -9.86 -17.36 -5.39
C LYS A 118 -8.40 -17.53 -5.01
N ILE A 119 -7.50 -16.95 -5.80
CA ILE A 119 -6.06 -16.99 -5.56
C ILE A 119 -5.69 -16.12 -4.36
N ILE A 120 -6.34 -14.97 -4.23
CA ILE A 120 -6.16 -14.06 -3.07
C ILE A 120 -6.36 -14.81 -1.77
N ILE A 121 -7.49 -15.52 -1.63
CA ILE A 121 -7.84 -16.25 -0.40
C ILE A 121 -6.77 -17.30 -0.07
N HIS A 122 -6.33 -18.06 -1.08
CA HIS A 122 -5.28 -19.06 -0.90
C HIS A 122 -3.96 -18.44 -0.45
N ARG A 123 -3.52 -17.36 -1.09
CA ARG A 123 -2.26 -16.66 -0.76
C ARG A 123 -2.27 -16.07 0.65
N ILE A 124 -3.38 -15.46 1.06
CA ILE A 124 -3.49 -14.87 2.40
C ILE A 124 -3.48 -15.97 3.47
N LYS A 125 -4.18 -17.10 3.25
CA LYS A 125 -4.12 -18.25 4.16
C LYS A 125 -2.70 -18.80 4.30
N SER A 126 -1.96 -18.93 3.20
CA SER A 126 -0.57 -19.37 3.22
C SER A 126 0.34 -18.38 3.97
N ARG A 127 0.15 -17.07 3.77
CA ARG A 127 0.90 -16.02 4.46
C ARG A 127 0.62 -16.01 5.97
N SER A 128 -0.64 -16.19 6.37
CA SER A 128 -1.05 -16.27 7.78
C SER A 128 -0.26 -17.32 8.56
N ASN A 129 0.03 -18.45 7.93
CA ASN A 129 0.80 -19.54 8.56
C ASN A 129 2.30 -19.20 8.73
N ILE A 130 2.82 -18.26 7.95
CA ILE A 130 4.24 -17.88 7.97
C ILE A 130 4.47 -16.64 8.84
N GLU A 131 3.64 -15.63 8.68
CA GLU A 131 3.85 -14.29 9.27
C GLU A 131 3.03 -14.04 10.55
N ASN A 132 2.15 -14.97 10.94
CA ASN A 132 1.28 -14.85 12.13
C ASN A 132 0.51 -13.51 12.22
N ARG A 133 0.10 -12.96 11.08
CA ARG A 133 -0.65 -11.69 11.03
C ARG A 133 -2.08 -11.90 11.51
N LEU A 134 -2.52 -11.12 12.47
CA LEU A 134 -3.89 -11.17 12.99
C LEU A 134 -4.91 -10.70 11.95
N ASP A 135 -4.53 -9.79 11.06
CA ASP A 135 -5.35 -9.26 9.97
C ASP A 135 -5.49 -10.20 8.76
N ASP A 136 -4.91 -11.40 8.81
CA ASP A 136 -5.05 -12.43 7.78
C ASP A 136 -6.08 -13.54 8.14
N ARG A 137 -6.90 -13.32 9.16
CA ARG A 137 -8.05 -14.19 9.46
C ARG A 137 -9.14 -14.02 8.42
N GLU A 138 -9.86 -15.11 8.10
CA GLU A 138 -10.84 -15.13 6.99
C GLU A 138 -11.91 -14.03 7.07
N GLU A 139 -12.42 -13.76 8.26
CA GLU A 139 -13.41 -12.70 8.47
C GLU A 139 -12.84 -11.31 8.18
N ILE A 140 -11.57 -11.09 8.55
CA ILE A 140 -10.89 -9.82 8.35
C ILE A 140 -10.50 -9.63 6.88
N ILE A 141 -10.15 -10.73 6.18
CA ILE A 141 -9.91 -10.70 4.73
C ILE A 141 -11.13 -10.17 3.99
N LYS A 142 -12.34 -10.62 4.35
CA LYS A 142 -13.58 -10.12 3.74
C LYS A 142 -13.74 -8.60 3.96
N THR A 143 -13.52 -8.13 5.18
CA THR A 143 -13.56 -6.69 5.49
C THR A 143 -12.55 -5.91 4.64
N ARG A 144 -11.31 -6.40 4.52
CA ARG A 144 -10.26 -5.78 3.71
C ARG A 144 -10.61 -5.75 2.22
N MET A 145 -11.25 -6.82 1.71
CA MET A 145 -11.71 -6.85 0.31
C MET A 145 -12.84 -5.86 0.05
N VAL A 146 -13.81 -5.75 0.97
CA VAL A 146 -14.87 -4.74 0.88
C VAL A 146 -14.27 -3.34 0.84
N LYS A 147 -13.37 -3.02 1.78
CA LYS A 147 -12.67 -1.72 1.82
C LYS A 147 -11.85 -1.45 0.56
N TYR A 148 -11.18 -2.44 0.01
CA TYR A 148 -10.48 -2.30 -1.26
C TYR A 148 -11.43 -1.94 -2.40
N ILE A 149 -12.58 -2.64 -2.52
CA ILE A 149 -13.55 -2.42 -3.59
C ILE A 149 -14.22 -1.04 -3.47
N GLU A 150 -14.59 -0.65 -2.26
CA GLU A 150 -15.30 0.61 -2.00
C GLU A 150 -14.39 1.84 -2.10
N GLU A 151 -13.19 1.77 -1.58
CA GLU A 151 -12.32 2.93 -1.39
C GLU A 151 -11.16 2.97 -2.39
N THR A 152 -10.43 1.84 -2.55
CA THR A 152 -9.15 1.83 -3.27
C THR A 152 -9.31 1.58 -4.77
N LYS A 153 -10.24 0.72 -5.17
CA LYS A 153 -10.47 0.41 -6.59
C LYS A 153 -10.97 1.63 -7.40
N PRO A 154 -11.87 2.48 -6.90
CA PRO A 154 -12.22 3.74 -7.56
C PRO A 154 -11.02 4.67 -7.72
N LEU A 155 -10.14 4.69 -6.73
CA LEU A 155 -8.91 5.46 -6.75
C LEU A 155 -7.93 4.97 -7.84
N SER A 156 -7.74 3.65 -7.95
CA SER A 156 -6.93 3.03 -9.01
C SER A 156 -7.46 3.44 -10.40
N ASN A 157 -8.78 3.43 -10.60
CA ASN A 157 -9.42 3.88 -11.84
C ASN A 157 -9.16 5.38 -12.13
N TYR A 158 -9.18 6.22 -11.11
CA TYR A 158 -8.81 7.64 -11.26
C TYR A 158 -7.37 7.78 -11.78
N PHE A 159 -6.41 7.08 -11.17
CA PHE A 159 -5.01 7.14 -11.59
C PHE A 159 -4.80 6.59 -13.00
N LYS A 160 -5.49 5.53 -13.38
CA LYS A 160 -5.48 4.99 -14.74
C LYS A 160 -5.90 6.02 -15.78
N THR A 161 -6.93 6.82 -15.47
CA THR A 161 -7.42 7.87 -16.37
C THR A 161 -6.48 9.08 -16.40
N LYS A 162 -5.93 9.46 -15.24
CA LYS A 162 -5.09 10.66 -15.10
C LYS A 162 -3.66 10.45 -15.61
N TYR A 163 -3.13 9.23 -15.49
CA TYR A 163 -1.75 8.86 -15.83
C TYR A 163 -1.68 7.68 -16.84
N PRO A 164 -2.32 7.77 -18.02
CA PRO A 164 -2.48 6.62 -18.92
C PRO A 164 -1.15 6.04 -19.44
N ASN A 165 -0.11 6.87 -19.55
CA ASN A 165 1.22 6.46 -20.03
C ASN A 165 2.11 5.87 -18.93
N ASP A 166 1.77 6.10 -17.67
CA ASP A 166 2.55 5.68 -16.51
C ASP A 166 1.82 4.64 -15.65
N TYR A 167 0.59 4.29 -16.03
CA TYR A 167 -0.22 3.29 -15.35
C TYR A 167 -0.10 1.93 -16.03
N HIS A 168 0.40 0.94 -15.30
CA HIS A 168 0.66 -0.40 -15.81
C HIS A 168 -0.16 -1.43 -15.02
N ILE A 169 -0.96 -2.22 -15.75
CA ILE A 169 -1.67 -3.37 -15.18
C ILE A 169 -0.76 -4.58 -15.31
N VAL A 170 -0.54 -5.26 -14.20
CA VAL A 170 0.34 -6.43 -14.13
C VAL A 170 -0.46 -7.60 -13.54
N ASP A 171 -0.41 -8.74 -14.23
CA ASP A 171 -1.00 -9.97 -13.74
C ASP A 171 -0.22 -10.49 -12.53
N GLY A 172 -0.88 -10.44 -11.36
CA GLY A 172 -0.32 -10.90 -10.10
C GLY A 172 -0.33 -12.43 -9.92
N ASP A 173 -0.93 -13.18 -10.85
CA ASP A 173 -0.99 -14.65 -10.81
C ASP A 173 0.16 -15.30 -11.58
N GLN A 174 1.33 -14.77 -11.40
CA GLN A 174 2.55 -15.31 -11.98
C GLN A 174 3.61 -15.51 -10.90
N ASP A 175 4.69 -16.21 -11.27
CA ASP A 175 5.87 -16.35 -10.42
C ASP A 175 6.47 -14.98 -10.13
N ILE A 176 7.01 -14.82 -8.92
CA ILE A 176 7.57 -13.54 -8.44
C ILE A 176 8.57 -12.94 -9.43
N GLU A 177 9.44 -13.78 -10.01
CA GLU A 177 10.47 -13.36 -10.96
C GLU A 177 9.91 -12.87 -12.29
N LYS A 178 8.77 -13.39 -12.72
CA LYS A 178 8.10 -12.95 -13.97
C LYS A 178 7.36 -11.64 -13.83
N ILE A 179 6.87 -11.35 -12.60
CA ILE A 179 6.20 -10.08 -12.31
C ILE A 179 7.24 -8.95 -12.20
N GLN A 180 8.44 -9.24 -11.71
CA GLN A 180 9.52 -8.26 -11.54
C GLN A 180 10.15 -7.83 -12.88
#